data_40cf8ca61a01ccbb604073740c2fe127
#
_entry.id   40cf8ca61a01ccbb604073740c2fe127
#
_cell.length_a   1.000
_cell.length_b   1.000
_cell.length_c   1.000
_cell.angle_alpha   90.00
_cell.angle_beta   90.00
_cell.angle_gamma   90.00
#
_symmetry.space_group_name_H-M   'P 1'
#
loop_
_entity.id
_entity.type
_entity.pdbx_description
1 polymer ?
#
loop_
_entity_poly.entity_id
_entity_poly.type
_entity_poly.pdbx_seq_one_letter_code
_entity_poly.pdbx_strand_id
1 'polypeptide(L)'
;MITGIVVKNMNGYFYVQDDTGTIHECKVRGRLKKGRYSLLVGDRVTISEDGFVESIHGRHNSMVRPAVANIDQVVLVVAAHEPDINELLLNKMLVMIEHADIPIVLCINKCDLMDSDTEAMVELYKSIGYDVLMTSTYDMTGIEDLRHVLQHKVTAFAGPSGVGKSSLLNAVD
;
A
#
# COMPACT_ATOMS: atom_id res chain seq x y z
N MET A 1 23.28 -18.09 -5.58
CA MET A 1 21.96 -17.50 -5.82
C MET A 1 21.38 -17.01 -4.52
N ILE A 2 20.83 -15.81 -4.49
CA ILE A 2 20.30 -15.13 -3.31
C ILE A 2 18.79 -14.95 -3.49
N THR A 3 18.02 -15.14 -2.43
CA THR A 3 16.58 -14.88 -2.43
C THR A 3 16.28 -13.61 -1.64
N GLY A 4 15.38 -12.78 -2.12
CA GLY A 4 15.00 -11.55 -1.46
C GLY A 4 13.67 -10.98 -1.95
N ILE A 5 13.32 -9.82 -1.42
CA ILE A 5 12.07 -9.11 -1.76
C ILE A 5 12.42 -7.81 -2.49
N VAL A 6 11.70 -7.54 -3.56
CA VAL A 6 11.83 -6.26 -4.29
C VAL A 6 11.26 -5.14 -3.43
N VAL A 7 12.13 -4.22 -3.01
CA VAL A 7 11.75 -3.09 -2.13
C VAL A 7 11.61 -1.77 -2.88
N LYS A 8 12.19 -1.68 -4.08
CA LYS A 8 12.16 -0.46 -4.88
C LYS A 8 12.36 -0.78 -6.37
N ASN A 9 11.72 0.03 -7.22
CA ASN A 9 11.95 0.05 -8.66
C ASN A 9 12.24 1.50 -9.08
N MET A 10 13.38 1.73 -9.70
CA MET A 10 13.77 3.06 -10.14
C MET A 10 14.68 2.98 -11.39
N ASN A 11 14.34 3.74 -12.42
CA ASN A 11 15.15 3.86 -13.65
C ASN A 11 15.49 2.51 -14.33
N GLY A 12 14.58 1.53 -14.24
CA GLY A 12 14.79 0.20 -14.85
C GLY A 12 15.65 -0.75 -14.03
N TYR A 13 16.04 -0.35 -12.82
CA TYR A 13 16.69 -1.17 -11.82
C TYR A 13 15.73 -1.56 -10.73
N PHE A 14 15.90 -2.77 -10.20
CA PHE A 14 15.15 -3.31 -9.07
C PHE A 14 16.09 -3.50 -7.89
N TYR A 15 15.67 -3.02 -6.74
CA TYR A 15 16.42 -3.14 -5.50
C TYR A 15 15.80 -4.26 -4.69
N VAL A 16 16.61 -5.30 -4.44
CA VAL A 16 16.18 -6.52 -3.76
C VAL A 16 16.85 -6.58 -2.39
N GLN A 17 16.07 -6.64 -1.35
CA GLN A 17 16.55 -6.84 0.01
C GLN A 17 16.55 -8.33 0.34
N ASP A 18 17.70 -8.89 0.68
CA ASP A 18 17.82 -10.27 1.12
C ASP A 18 17.48 -10.47 2.60
N ASP A 19 17.48 -11.71 3.06
CA ASP A 19 17.12 -12.06 4.44
C ASP A 19 18.11 -11.53 5.48
N THR A 20 19.30 -11.07 5.07
CA THR A 20 20.28 -10.40 5.95
C THR A 20 20.06 -8.88 6.05
N GLY A 21 19.14 -8.34 5.25
CA GLY A 21 18.88 -6.90 5.14
C GLY A 21 19.75 -6.20 4.10
N THR A 22 20.62 -6.92 3.40
CA THR A 22 21.46 -6.36 2.34
C THR A 22 20.63 -6.05 1.09
N ILE A 23 20.83 -4.86 0.52
CA ILE A 23 20.14 -4.42 -0.70
C ILE A 23 21.03 -4.64 -1.90
N HIS A 24 20.52 -5.38 -2.89
CA HIS A 24 21.15 -5.68 -4.16
C HIS A 24 20.50 -4.90 -5.29
N GLU A 25 21.28 -4.15 -6.07
CA GLU A 25 20.79 -3.51 -7.29
C GLU A 25 20.79 -4.52 -8.42
N CYS A 26 19.62 -4.77 -9.02
CA CYS A 26 19.41 -5.83 -9.98
C CYS A 26 18.80 -5.34 -11.30
N LYS A 27 19.11 -6.05 -12.37
CA LYS A 27 18.43 -5.95 -13.67
C LYS A 27 17.58 -7.18 -13.93
N VAL A 28 16.60 -7.05 -14.82
CA VAL A 28 15.78 -8.18 -15.26
C VAL A 28 16.29 -8.72 -16.58
N ARG A 29 16.53 -10.03 -16.66
CA ARG A 29 16.90 -10.68 -17.93
C ARG A 29 15.76 -10.66 -18.94
N GLY A 30 16.12 -10.63 -20.22
CA GLY A 30 15.17 -10.48 -21.33
C GLY A 30 14.05 -11.53 -21.39
N ARG A 31 14.25 -12.72 -20.85
CA ARG A 31 13.23 -13.77 -20.73
C ARG A 31 12.08 -13.37 -19.81
N LEU A 32 12.37 -12.68 -18.71
CA LEU A 32 11.37 -12.18 -17.76
C LEU A 32 10.69 -10.91 -18.24
N LYS A 33 11.36 -10.11 -19.10
CA LYS A 33 10.76 -8.92 -19.75
C LYS A 33 9.65 -9.28 -20.75
N LYS A 34 9.70 -10.46 -21.34
CA LYS A 34 8.72 -10.96 -22.32
C LYS A 34 7.57 -11.78 -21.68
N GLY A 35 7.65 -12.05 -20.38
CA GLY A 35 6.63 -12.79 -19.66
C GLY A 35 5.36 -11.97 -19.39
N ARG A 36 4.26 -12.68 -19.11
CA ARG A 36 2.95 -12.07 -18.76
C ARG A 36 2.93 -11.30 -17.45
N TYR A 37 4.01 -11.30 -16.68
CA TYR A 37 4.09 -10.71 -15.36
C TYR A 37 5.20 -9.68 -15.29
N SER A 38 4.83 -8.43 -15.06
CA SER A 38 5.77 -7.39 -14.67
C SER A 38 6.28 -7.64 -13.26
N LEU A 39 7.56 -7.42 -13.02
CA LEU A 39 8.13 -7.45 -11.68
C LEU A 39 7.60 -6.26 -10.87
N LEU A 40 7.12 -6.51 -9.67
CA LEU A 40 6.52 -5.52 -8.78
C LEU A 40 7.29 -5.39 -7.47
N VAL A 41 7.20 -4.23 -6.85
CA VAL A 41 7.61 -4.07 -5.45
C VAL A 41 6.78 -5.03 -4.59
N GLY A 42 7.44 -5.76 -3.69
CA GLY A 42 6.83 -6.84 -2.90
C GLY A 42 7.03 -8.24 -3.47
N ASP A 43 7.44 -8.38 -4.73
CA ASP A 43 7.75 -9.70 -5.30
C ASP A 43 8.93 -10.35 -4.57
N ARG A 44 8.77 -11.64 -4.27
CA ARG A 44 9.88 -12.48 -3.84
C ARG A 44 10.59 -13.02 -5.08
N VAL A 45 11.91 -12.84 -5.13
CA VAL A 45 12.72 -13.17 -6.31
C VAL A 45 13.98 -13.93 -5.92
N THR A 46 14.52 -14.67 -6.88
CA THR A 46 15.88 -15.20 -6.82
C THR A 46 16.77 -14.38 -7.74
N ILE A 47 17.91 -13.93 -7.23
CA ILE A 47 18.89 -13.15 -7.97
C ILE A 47 20.19 -13.92 -8.11
N SER A 48 20.89 -13.71 -9.22
CA SER A 48 22.22 -14.23 -9.46
C SER A 48 23.31 -13.34 -8.84
N GLU A 49 24.50 -13.88 -8.66
CA GLU A 49 25.65 -13.15 -8.11
C GLU A 49 26.09 -11.97 -9.00
N ASP A 50 25.77 -12.02 -10.28
CA ASP A 50 26.04 -10.96 -11.26
C ASP A 50 24.93 -9.90 -11.35
N GLY A 51 23.99 -9.89 -10.39
CA GLY A 51 22.97 -8.84 -10.23
C GLY A 51 21.80 -8.92 -11.20
N PHE A 52 21.37 -10.12 -11.57
CA PHE A 52 20.16 -10.30 -12.38
C PHE A 52 19.07 -11.05 -11.62
N VAL A 53 17.83 -10.60 -11.80
CA VAL A 53 16.66 -11.36 -11.37
C VAL A 53 16.50 -12.56 -12.30
N GLU A 54 16.63 -13.77 -11.74
CA GLU A 54 16.55 -15.04 -12.46
C GLU A 54 15.15 -15.62 -12.45
N SER A 55 14.43 -15.48 -11.36
CA SER A 55 13.05 -15.96 -11.23
C SER A 55 12.23 -15.12 -10.26
N ILE A 56 10.91 -15.07 -10.53
CA ILE A 56 9.90 -14.47 -9.68
C ILE A 56 9.11 -15.61 -9.04
N HIS A 57 9.02 -15.59 -7.71
CA HIS A 57 8.24 -16.60 -6.97
C HIS A 57 6.74 -16.33 -7.10
N GLY A 58 5.92 -17.33 -6.81
CA GLY A 58 4.47 -17.19 -6.84
C GLY A 58 3.97 -16.07 -5.92
N ARG A 59 3.07 -15.25 -6.43
CA ARG A 59 2.39 -14.19 -5.67
C ARG A 59 1.19 -14.75 -4.95
N HIS A 60 0.94 -14.31 -3.72
CA HIS A 60 -0.33 -14.57 -3.06
C HIS A 60 -1.37 -13.48 -3.35
N ASN A 61 -0.95 -12.27 -3.72
CA ASN A 61 -1.79 -11.21 -4.24
C ASN A 61 -0.98 -10.17 -5.02
N SER A 62 -1.69 -9.29 -5.72
CA SER A 62 -1.10 -8.11 -6.34
C SER A 62 -2.15 -7.03 -6.61
N MET A 63 -1.71 -5.79 -6.71
CA MET A 63 -2.53 -4.64 -7.11
C MET A 63 -1.93 -3.94 -8.32
N VAL A 64 -2.77 -3.26 -9.08
CA VAL A 64 -2.35 -2.42 -10.22
C VAL A 64 -2.00 -1.00 -9.78
N ARG A 65 -2.74 -0.46 -8.82
CA ARG A 65 -2.54 0.90 -8.28
C ARG A 65 -2.80 0.93 -6.78
N PRO A 66 -1.75 1.06 -5.96
CA PRO A 66 -0.34 1.03 -6.36
C PRO A 66 0.08 -0.31 -6.94
N ALA A 67 1.11 -0.31 -7.81
CA ALA A 67 1.66 -1.52 -8.42
C ALA A 67 2.54 -2.26 -7.42
N VAL A 68 1.95 -3.17 -6.65
CA VAL A 68 2.60 -3.92 -5.58
C VAL A 68 2.11 -5.36 -5.55
N ALA A 69 2.91 -6.25 -4.96
CA ALA A 69 2.59 -7.66 -4.78
C ALA A 69 2.83 -8.10 -3.33
N ASN A 70 2.17 -9.18 -2.93
CA ASN A 70 2.40 -9.86 -1.64
C ASN A 70 2.23 -8.94 -0.44
N ILE A 71 1.15 -8.16 -0.41
CA ILE A 71 0.81 -7.26 0.69
C ILE A 71 -0.20 -7.90 1.63
N ASP A 72 -0.15 -7.54 2.91
CA ASP A 72 -1.04 -8.08 3.93
C ASP A 72 -2.33 -7.26 4.05
N GLN A 73 -2.27 -5.96 3.74
CA GLN A 73 -3.41 -5.06 3.81
C GLN A 73 -3.19 -3.79 2.98
N VAL A 74 -4.29 -3.12 2.69
CA VAL A 74 -4.31 -1.75 2.14
C VAL A 74 -4.89 -0.82 3.19
N VAL A 75 -4.20 0.27 3.47
CA VAL A 75 -4.77 1.44 4.14
C VAL A 75 -5.24 2.39 3.06
N LEU A 76 -6.55 2.45 2.87
CA LEU A 76 -7.19 3.36 1.91
C LEU A 76 -7.49 4.68 2.60
N VAL A 77 -6.78 5.72 2.19
CA VAL A 77 -6.86 7.05 2.82
C VAL A 77 -7.76 7.98 2.01
N VAL A 78 -8.70 8.58 2.68
CA VAL A 78 -9.46 9.75 2.20
C VAL A 78 -9.34 10.85 3.24
N ALA A 79 -9.60 12.09 2.87
CA ALA A 79 -9.65 13.22 3.80
C ALA A 79 -11.10 13.52 4.18
N ALA A 80 -11.33 13.92 5.43
CA ALA A 80 -12.66 14.40 5.84
C ALA A 80 -13.11 15.58 4.97
N HIS A 81 -12.18 16.52 4.71
CA HIS A 81 -12.32 17.63 3.76
C HIS A 81 -10.94 18.00 3.20
N GLU A 82 -10.91 18.80 2.16
CA GLU A 82 -9.70 19.34 1.55
C GLU A 82 -8.68 18.25 1.11
N PRO A 83 -9.04 17.40 0.14
CA PRO A 83 -10.24 17.43 -0.71
C PRO A 83 -11.46 16.74 -0.09
N ASP A 84 -12.65 17.16 -0.51
CA ASP A 84 -13.90 16.48 -0.13
C ASP A 84 -13.92 15.03 -0.65
N ILE A 85 -14.61 14.16 0.09
CA ILE A 85 -14.74 12.76 -0.27
C ILE A 85 -15.59 12.64 -1.54
N ASN A 86 -15.00 12.02 -2.57
CA ASN A 86 -15.75 11.58 -3.74
C ASN A 86 -16.18 10.12 -3.52
N GLU A 87 -17.45 9.94 -3.16
CA GLU A 87 -18.00 8.62 -2.83
C GLU A 87 -17.90 7.63 -3.97
N LEU A 88 -18.13 8.07 -5.20
CA LEU A 88 -18.02 7.18 -6.36
C LEU A 88 -16.58 6.66 -6.54
N LEU A 89 -15.59 7.53 -6.39
CA LEU A 89 -14.18 7.14 -6.46
C LEU A 89 -13.82 6.21 -5.30
N LEU A 90 -14.23 6.54 -4.08
CA LEU A 90 -13.99 5.72 -2.89
C LEU A 90 -14.57 4.32 -3.07
N ASN A 91 -15.82 4.21 -3.50
CA ASN A 91 -16.49 2.92 -3.72
C ASN A 91 -15.82 2.12 -4.82
N LYS A 92 -15.36 2.74 -5.91
CA LYS A 92 -14.58 2.06 -6.96
C LYS A 92 -13.26 1.51 -6.41
N MET A 93 -12.56 2.28 -5.61
CA MET A 93 -11.30 1.83 -4.99
C MET A 93 -11.53 0.66 -4.04
N LEU A 94 -12.57 0.72 -3.21
CA LEU A 94 -12.96 -0.38 -2.31
C LEU A 94 -13.24 -1.67 -3.08
N VAL A 95 -14.03 -1.60 -4.14
CA VAL A 95 -14.36 -2.75 -4.98
C VAL A 95 -13.12 -3.34 -5.64
N MET A 96 -12.22 -2.51 -6.14
CA MET A 96 -10.97 -2.97 -6.74
C MET A 96 -10.08 -3.72 -5.75
N ILE A 97 -9.97 -3.21 -4.52
CA ILE A 97 -9.14 -3.84 -3.48
C ILE A 97 -9.78 -5.14 -3.01
N GLU A 98 -11.10 -5.17 -2.81
CA GLU A 98 -11.83 -6.38 -2.46
C GLU A 98 -11.74 -7.45 -3.54
N HIS A 99 -11.80 -7.06 -4.81
CA HIS A 99 -11.62 -7.98 -5.93
C HIS A 99 -10.22 -8.62 -5.96
N ALA A 100 -9.21 -7.94 -5.44
CA ALA A 100 -7.86 -8.47 -5.27
C ALA A 100 -7.70 -9.35 -4.01
N ASP A 101 -8.76 -9.54 -3.24
CA ASP A 101 -8.76 -10.33 -1.98
C ASP A 101 -7.78 -9.81 -0.92
N ILE A 102 -7.67 -8.50 -0.82
CA ILE A 102 -6.76 -7.84 0.13
C ILE A 102 -7.55 -7.17 1.25
N PRO A 103 -7.21 -7.42 2.53
CA PRO A 103 -7.82 -6.73 3.66
C PRO A 103 -7.69 -5.21 3.57
N ILE A 104 -8.74 -4.49 3.91
CA ILE A 104 -8.83 -3.03 3.82
C ILE A 104 -9.00 -2.42 5.20
N VAL A 105 -8.23 -1.38 5.47
CA VAL A 105 -8.49 -0.42 6.54
C VAL A 105 -8.81 0.92 5.88
N LEU A 106 -10.00 1.44 6.12
CA LEU A 106 -10.41 2.75 5.64
C LEU A 106 -9.93 3.82 6.63
N CYS A 107 -9.08 4.73 6.18
CA CYS A 107 -8.52 5.79 7.01
C CYS A 107 -9.08 7.14 6.58
N ILE A 108 -9.82 7.79 7.47
CA ILE A 108 -10.33 9.15 7.29
C ILE A 108 -9.32 10.11 7.91
N ASN A 109 -8.44 10.65 7.07
CA ASN A 109 -7.44 11.62 7.51
C ASN A 109 -8.03 13.04 7.59
N LYS A 110 -7.30 13.95 8.20
CA LYS A 110 -7.75 15.33 8.47
C LYS A 110 -9.08 15.35 9.25
N CYS A 111 -9.21 14.44 10.23
CA CYS A 111 -10.41 14.33 11.04
C CYS A 111 -10.67 15.55 11.93
N ASP A 112 -9.70 16.45 12.08
CA ASP A 112 -9.86 17.78 12.64
C ASP A 112 -10.85 18.67 11.84
N LEU A 113 -11.09 18.32 10.55
CA LEU A 113 -12.07 18.98 9.68
C LEU A 113 -13.43 18.24 9.61
N MET A 114 -13.65 17.24 10.46
CA MET A 114 -14.86 16.41 10.46
C MET A 114 -16.13 17.23 10.71
N ASP A 115 -17.19 16.94 9.98
CA ASP A 115 -18.53 17.48 10.17
C ASP A 115 -19.58 16.35 10.26
N SER A 116 -20.86 16.72 10.42
CA SER A 116 -21.94 15.75 10.58
C SER A 116 -22.13 14.85 9.36
N ASP A 117 -21.93 15.35 8.15
CA ASP A 117 -22.06 14.58 6.91
C ASP A 117 -20.95 13.54 6.80
N THR A 118 -19.74 13.92 7.14
CA THR A 118 -18.58 13.01 7.16
C THR A 118 -18.72 11.96 8.25
N GLU A 119 -19.21 12.34 9.43
CA GLU A 119 -19.50 11.38 10.53
C GLU A 119 -20.55 10.35 10.12
N ALA A 120 -21.62 10.78 9.43
CA ALA A 120 -22.65 9.87 8.92
C ALA A 120 -22.05 8.88 7.91
N MET A 121 -21.16 9.32 7.05
CA MET A 121 -20.45 8.48 6.10
C MET A 121 -19.55 7.46 6.81
N VAL A 122 -18.81 7.86 7.82
CA VAL A 122 -17.99 6.95 8.65
C VAL A 122 -18.86 5.85 9.26
N GLU A 123 -20.00 6.21 9.84
CA GLU A 123 -20.92 5.24 10.44
C GLU A 123 -21.49 4.27 9.39
N LEU A 124 -21.79 4.76 8.19
CA LEU A 124 -22.22 3.92 7.08
C LEU A 124 -21.17 2.85 6.73
N TYR A 125 -19.92 3.24 6.54
CA TYR A 125 -18.86 2.28 6.19
C TYR A 125 -18.57 1.29 7.32
N LYS A 126 -18.61 1.71 8.57
CA LYS A 126 -18.55 0.81 9.73
C LYS A 126 -19.69 -0.20 9.72
N SER A 127 -20.92 0.23 9.42
CA SER A 127 -22.10 -0.63 9.38
C SER A 127 -22.02 -1.68 8.27
N ILE A 128 -21.34 -1.37 7.16
CA ILE A 128 -21.07 -2.29 6.06
C ILE A 128 -20.05 -3.37 6.48
N GLY A 129 -19.21 -3.09 7.46
CA GLY A 129 -18.22 -4.01 8.00
C GLY A 129 -16.76 -3.61 7.77
N TYR A 130 -16.50 -2.40 7.28
CA TYR A 130 -15.13 -1.89 7.16
C TYR A 130 -14.55 -1.49 8.51
N ASP A 131 -13.27 -1.78 8.70
CA ASP A 131 -12.48 -1.19 9.78
C ASP A 131 -12.17 0.26 9.39
N VAL A 132 -12.58 1.22 10.21
CA VAL A 132 -12.39 2.64 9.95
C VAL A 132 -11.53 3.27 11.03
N LEU A 133 -10.45 3.92 10.60
CA LEU A 133 -9.60 4.76 11.44
C LEU A 133 -9.85 6.23 11.11
N MET A 134 -9.83 7.06 12.13
CA MET A 134 -9.83 8.52 11.99
C MET A 134 -8.49 9.07 12.44
N THR A 135 -7.81 9.82 11.58
CA THR A 135 -6.47 10.35 11.83
C THR A 135 -6.39 11.84 11.53
N SER A 136 -5.47 12.51 12.21
CA SER A 136 -5.06 13.88 11.89
C SER A 136 -3.57 14.03 12.21
N THR A 137 -2.80 14.49 11.24
CA THR A 137 -1.40 14.85 11.46
C THR A 137 -1.24 16.26 12.07
N TYR A 138 -2.34 17.02 12.13
CA TYR A 138 -2.35 18.34 12.73
C TYR A 138 -2.30 18.26 14.27
N ASP A 139 -3.12 17.41 14.87
CA ASP A 139 -3.22 17.22 16.32
C ASP A 139 -2.79 15.83 16.79
N MET A 140 -2.27 15.00 15.87
CA MET A 140 -1.79 13.63 16.10
C MET A 140 -2.87 12.64 16.53
N THR A 141 -4.15 12.96 16.34
CA THR A 141 -5.27 12.04 16.61
C THR A 141 -5.14 10.78 15.75
N GLY A 142 -5.33 9.61 16.37
CA GLY A 142 -5.38 8.31 15.69
C GLY A 142 -4.05 7.80 15.13
N ILE A 143 -2.95 8.52 15.29
CA ILE A 143 -1.63 8.11 14.75
C ILE A 143 -1.13 6.85 15.44
N GLU A 144 -1.32 6.74 16.75
CA GLU A 144 -0.91 5.53 17.50
C GLU A 144 -1.74 4.31 17.10
N ASP A 145 -3.04 4.48 16.87
CA ASP A 145 -3.91 3.41 16.35
C ASP A 145 -3.45 2.97 14.95
N LEU A 146 -3.07 3.91 14.11
CA LEU A 146 -2.49 3.60 12.79
C LEU A 146 -1.18 2.81 12.93
N ARG A 147 -0.28 3.18 13.84
CA ARG A 147 0.94 2.41 14.12
C ARG A 147 0.62 0.97 14.49
N HIS A 148 -0.35 0.73 15.36
CA HIS A 148 -0.76 -0.61 15.75
C HIS A 148 -1.29 -1.43 14.57
N VAL A 149 -2.08 -0.81 13.70
CA VAL A 149 -2.60 -1.46 12.48
C VAL A 149 -1.47 -1.87 11.53
N LEU A 150 -0.40 -1.10 11.47
CA LEU A 150 0.74 -1.36 10.59
C LEU A 150 1.73 -2.40 11.11
N GLN A 151 1.70 -2.71 12.42
CA GLN A 151 2.68 -3.61 13.04
C GLN A 151 2.68 -5.00 12.40
N HIS A 152 3.89 -5.49 12.07
CA HIS A 152 4.13 -6.82 11.52
C HIS A 152 3.39 -7.13 10.21
N LYS A 153 3.00 -6.10 9.46
CA LYS A 153 2.29 -6.23 8.19
C LYS A 153 2.97 -5.46 7.08
N VAL A 154 2.97 -6.04 5.89
CA VAL A 154 3.31 -5.34 4.66
C VAL A 154 2.06 -4.62 4.19
N THR A 155 2.08 -3.30 4.25
CA THR A 155 0.92 -2.44 3.99
C THR A 155 1.15 -1.55 2.78
N ALA A 156 0.19 -1.49 1.88
CA ALA A 156 0.13 -0.49 0.83
C ALA A 156 -0.80 0.65 1.25
N PHE A 157 -0.36 1.88 1.04
CA PHE A 157 -1.19 3.07 1.17
C PHE A 157 -1.76 3.43 -0.19
N ALA A 158 -3.07 3.58 -0.26
CA ALA A 158 -3.80 3.99 -1.46
C ALA A 158 -4.73 5.16 -1.14
N GLY A 159 -5.19 5.85 -2.15
CA GLY A 159 -6.13 6.95 -2.00
C GLY A 159 -5.84 8.09 -2.96
N PRO A 160 -6.76 9.06 -3.06
CA PRO A 160 -6.62 10.22 -3.94
C PRO A 160 -5.40 11.09 -3.61
N SER A 161 -5.02 11.94 -4.54
CA SER A 161 -3.99 12.95 -4.30
C SER A 161 -4.44 13.99 -3.26
N GLY A 162 -3.53 14.44 -2.41
CA GLY A 162 -3.78 15.52 -1.45
C GLY A 162 -4.50 15.11 -0.16
N VAL A 163 -4.77 13.83 0.07
CA VAL A 163 -5.43 13.36 1.29
C VAL A 163 -4.49 13.22 2.49
N GLY A 164 -3.17 13.35 2.28
CA GLY A 164 -2.17 13.33 3.35
C GLY A 164 -1.48 11.99 3.57
N LYS A 165 -1.42 11.10 2.57
CA LYS A 165 -0.72 9.80 2.66
C LYS A 165 0.74 9.94 3.10
N SER A 166 1.49 10.85 2.46
CA SER A 166 2.90 11.08 2.79
C SER A 166 3.08 11.63 4.21
N SER A 167 2.20 12.52 4.64
CA SER A 167 2.21 13.07 6.00
C SER A 167 1.92 12.00 7.05
N LEU A 168 1.00 11.08 6.76
CA LEU A 168 0.70 9.94 7.63
C LEU A 168 1.90 9.00 7.73
N LEU A 169 2.54 8.67 6.61
CA LEU A 169 3.75 7.83 6.59
C LEU A 169 4.87 8.45 7.44
N ASN A 170 5.10 9.75 7.30
CA ASN A 170 6.10 10.46 8.12
C ASN A 170 5.72 10.48 9.61
N ALA A 171 4.45 10.54 9.94
CA ALA A 171 3.98 10.58 11.33
C ALA A 171 4.09 9.23 12.06
N VAL A 172 4.07 8.11 11.33
CA VAL A 172 4.17 6.76 11.91
C VAL A 172 5.60 6.22 11.95
N ASP A 173 6.55 6.86 11.28
CA ASP A 173 7.98 6.49 11.23
C ASP A 173 8.68 6.60 12.59
#